data_aa6ed50e89fb6f9ac1a808d316e01b04
#
_entry.id   aa6ed50e89fb6f9ac1a808d316e01b04
#
_cell.length_a   1.000
_cell.length_b   1.000
_cell.length_c   1.000
_cell.angle_alpha   90.00
_cell.angle_beta   90.00
_cell.angle_gamma   90.00
#
_symmetry.space_group_name_H-M   'P 1'
#
loop_
_entity.id
_entity.type
_entity.pdbx_description
1 polymer ?
#
loop_
_entity_poly.entity_id
_entity_poly.type
_entity_poly.pdbx_seq_one_letter_code
_entity_poly.pdbx_strand_id
1 'polypeptide(L)'
;MEGITEAVNNLNISDTHKRNRIQVSNTKKPLFFYVNLAKRYMQQYNEVELSALGMAIATVVTVAEILKNNGFAVEKKIRTLTVDVRNEPEGRPLPKAKIEILLGKTQNFDELMAAEAEAREYGDSEQQS
;
A
#
# COMPACT_ATOMS: atom_id res chain seq x y z
N MET A 1 -24.13 -7.44 18.44
CA MET A 1 -23.90 -6.71 18.42
C MET A 1 -23.79 -5.97 18.29
N GLU A 2 -23.41 -5.79 18.08
CA GLU A 2 -22.98 -4.96 17.97
C GLU A 2 -22.47 -4.87 18.44
N GLY A 3 -22.28 -5.46 18.89
CA GLY A 3 -21.71 -5.08 19.40
C GLY A 3 -21.00 -5.81 19.35
N ILE A 4 -21.22 -6.63 19.18
CA ILE A 4 -20.58 -6.72 18.75
C ILE A 4 -20.43 -6.52 18.23
N THR A 5 -21.08 -6.80 18.51
CA THR A 5 -20.74 -5.99 17.65
C THR A 5 -19.90 -5.08 18.02
N GLU A 6 -19.86 -4.91 19.13
CA GLU A 6 -19.01 -4.00 19.40
C GLU A 6 -17.67 -4.52 19.46
N ALA A 7 -17.32 -5.58 20.13
CA ALA A 7 -16.01 -6.11 20.09
C ALA A 7 -15.74 -6.73 18.78
N VAL A 8 -16.72 -7.36 18.29
CA VAL A 8 -16.64 -7.83 16.97
C VAL A 8 -16.47 -6.71 16.04
N ASN A 9 -17.13 -5.64 16.30
CA ASN A 9 -16.94 -4.47 15.50
C ASN A 9 -15.57 -3.96 15.59
N ASN A 10 -14.90 -4.11 16.69
CA ASN A 10 -13.55 -3.63 16.76
C ASN A 10 -12.63 -4.40 15.86
N LEU A 11 -12.79 -5.69 15.79
CA LEU A 11 -11.97 -6.46 14.87
C LEU A 11 -12.32 -6.18 13.46
N ASN A 12 -13.59 -6.16 13.17
CA ASN A 12 -14.03 -5.89 11.83
C ASN A 12 -13.73 -4.47 11.43
N ILE A 13 -13.88 -3.59 12.36
CA ILE A 13 -13.55 -2.22 12.12
C ILE A 13 -12.09 -2.07 11.76
N SER A 14 -11.24 -2.81 12.47
CA SER A 14 -9.85 -2.79 12.14
C SER A 14 -9.62 -3.19 10.69
N ASP A 15 -10.32 -4.21 10.22
CA ASP A 15 -10.19 -4.64 8.84
C ASP A 15 -10.90 -3.71 7.88
N THR A 16 -12.09 -3.27 8.23
CA THR A 16 -12.84 -2.41 7.33
C THR A 16 -12.24 -1.03 7.23
N HIS A 17 -11.53 -0.62 8.26
CA HIS A 17 -10.88 0.66 8.21
C HIS A 17 -9.65 0.66 7.35
N LYS A 18 -9.28 -0.49 6.82
CA LYS A 18 -8.12 -0.55 5.96
C LYS A 18 -8.52 -0.37 4.52
N ARG A 19 -9.35 0.62 4.28
CA ARG A 19 -9.66 1.04 2.92
C ARG A 19 -8.43 1.57 2.22
N ASN A 20 -7.48 2.03 3.02
CA ASN A 20 -6.22 2.55 2.50
C ASN A 20 -5.12 1.49 2.54
N ARG A 21 -5.50 0.24 2.44
CA ARG A 21 -4.55 -0.85 2.45
C ARG A 21 -4.39 -1.42 1.05
N ILE A 22 -3.15 -1.62 0.65
CA ILE A 22 -2.83 -2.26 -0.62
C ILE A 22 -2.14 -3.58 -0.30
N GLN A 23 -2.78 -4.67 -0.72
CA GLN A 23 -2.21 -5.99 -0.57
C GLN A 23 -1.50 -6.32 -1.88
N VAL A 24 -0.17 -6.37 -1.83
CA VAL A 24 0.62 -6.69 -2.99
C VAL A 24 0.80 -8.21 -3.03
N SER A 25 0.41 -8.79 -4.13
CA SER A 25 0.56 -10.23 -4.29
C SER A 25 1.50 -10.49 -5.46
N ASN A 26 1.81 -11.76 -5.68
CA ASN A 26 2.66 -12.14 -6.77
C ASN A 26 1.86 -12.07 -8.07
N THR A 27 1.42 -10.89 -8.43
CA THR A 27 0.63 -10.67 -9.62
C THR A 27 1.52 -10.14 -10.72
N LYS A 28 0.94 -9.99 -11.90
CA LYS A 28 1.68 -9.50 -13.05
C LYS A 28 1.57 -7.99 -13.21
N LYS A 29 1.08 -7.31 -12.17
CA LYS A 29 1.00 -5.86 -12.24
C LYS A 29 2.39 -5.25 -12.17
N PRO A 30 2.66 -4.22 -12.97
CA PRO A 30 3.97 -3.57 -12.91
C PRO A 30 4.16 -2.81 -11.62
N LEU A 31 5.42 -2.59 -11.29
CA LEU A 31 5.78 -1.92 -10.05
C LEU A 31 5.08 -0.59 -9.89
N PHE A 32 5.07 0.22 -10.95
CA PHE A 32 4.52 1.56 -10.84
C PHE A 32 3.00 1.58 -10.74
N PHE A 33 2.34 0.47 -11.04
CA PHE A 33 0.93 0.37 -10.74
C PHE A 33 0.71 0.55 -9.23
N TYR A 34 1.53 -0.11 -8.42
CA TYR A 34 1.38 0.00 -6.97
C TYR A 34 1.85 1.34 -6.44
N VAL A 35 2.90 1.91 -7.06
CA VAL A 35 3.35 3.25 -6.66
C VAL A 35 2.23 4.27 -6.88
N ASN A 36 1.60 4.23 -8.03
CA ASN A 36 0.54 5.18 -8.35
C ASN A 36 -0.70 4.94 -7.50
N LEU A 37 -1.01 3.69 -7.23
CA LEU A 37 -2.15 3.36 -6.37
C LEU A 37 -1.92 3.88 -4.96
N ALA A 38 -0.69 3.73 -4.45
CA ALA A 38 -0.35 4.24 -3.13
C ALA A 38 -0.49 5.75 -3.06
N LYS A 39 -0.06 6.45 -4.11
CA LYS A 39 -0.21 7.90 -4.15
C LYS A 39 -1.68 8.30 -4.08
N ARG A 40 -2.53 7.60 -4.81
CA ARG A 40 -3.96 7.90 -4.77
C ARG A 40 -4.55 7.67 -3.41
N TYR A 41 -4.16 6.58 -2.76
CA TYR A 41 -4.67 6.29 -1.43
C TYR A 41 -4.20 7.32 -0.42
N MET A 42 -2.93 7.74 -0.50
CA MET A 42 -2.44 8.79 0.39
C MET A 42 -3.15 10.11 0.14
N GLN A 43 -3.46 10.41 -1.12
CA GLN A 43 -4.16 11.63 -1.44
C GLN A 43 -5.56 11.63 -0.83
N GLN A 44 -6.20 10.49 -0.81
CA GLN A 44 -7.57 10.36 -0.32
C GLN A 44 -7.65 10.18 1.19
N TYR A 45 -6.70 9.42 1.75
CA TYR A 45 -6.79 9.02 3.16
C TYR A 45 -5.63 9.52 4.02
N ASN A 46 -4.69 10.24 3.43
CA ASN A 46 -3.49 10.76 4.11
C ASN A 46 -2.45 9.70 4.43
N GLU A 47 -2.84 8.47 4.50
CA GLU A 47 -1.94 7.35 4.80
C GLU A 47 -2.29 6.16 3.93
N VAL A 48 -1.31 5.28 3.74
CA VAL A 48 -1.54 4.02 3.04
C VAL A 48 -0.73 2.94 3.72
N GLU A 49 -1.33 1.78 3.87
CA GLU A 49 -0.63 0.62 4.40
C GLU A 49 -0.33 -0.34 3.25
N LEU A 50 0.94 -0.70 3.10
CA LEU A 50 1.36 -1.67 2.10
C LEU A 50 1.62 -2.99 2.80
N SER A 51 1.10 -4.06 2.24
CA SER A 51 1.21 -5.38 2.85
C SER A 51 1.55 -6.41 1.80
N ALA A 52 2.38 -7.38 2.15
CA ALA A 52 2.73 -8.45 1.22
C ALA A 52 3.22 -9.67 1.96
N LEU A 53 3.09 -10.80 1.29
CA LEU A 53 3.54 -12.09 1.78
C LEU A 53 4.66 -12.61 0.89
N GLY A 54 5.64 -13.25 1.51
CA GLY A 54 6.63 -14.03 0.78
C GLY A 54 7.36 -13.24 -0.28
N MET A 55 7.31 -13.74 -1.49
CA MET A 55 8.09 -13.14 -2.57
C MET A 55 7.64 -11.73 -2.92
N ALA A 56 6.41 -11.37 -2.59
CA ALA A 56 5.91 -10.04 -2.88
C ALA A 56 6.44 -8.97 -1.92
N ILE A 57 7.13 -9.38 -0.86
CA ILE A 57 7.69 -8.44 0.10
C ILE A 57 8.67 -7.49 -0.58
N ALA A 58 9.48 -8.01 -1.49
CA ALA A 58 10.44 -7.16 -2.19
C ALA A 58 9.74 -6.04 -2.95
N THR A 59 8.59 -6.33 -3.54
CA THR A 59 7.85 -5.30 -4.27
C THR A 59 7.36 -4.21 -3.32
N VAL A 60 6.83 -4.60 -2.16
CA VAL A 60 6.36 -3.62 -1.19
C VAL A 60 7.51 -2.74 -0.72
N VAL A 61 8.65 -3.35 -0.42
CA VAL A 61 9.80 -2.58 0.03
C VAL A 61 10.23 -1.58 -1.06
N THR A 62 10.23 -2.02 -2.30
CA THR A 62 10.63 -1.15 -3.41
C THR A 62 9.64 -0.01 -3.60
N VAL A 63 8.34 -0.30 -3.51
CA VAL A 63 7.33 0.75 -3.63
C VAL A 63 7.52 1.80 -2.53
N ALA A 64 7.71 1.34 -1.30
CA ALA A 64 7.93 2.26 -0.18
C ALA A 64 9.20 3.09 -0.39
N GLU A 65 10.26 2.47 -0.89
CA GLU A 65 11.50 3.18 -1.16
C GLU A 65 11.31 4.27 -2.19
N ILE A 66 10.61 3.95 -3.27
CA ILE A 66 10.36 4.93 -4.33
C ILE A 66 9.59 6.12 -3.78
N LEU A 67 8.55 5.85 -3.01
CA LEU A 67 7.74 6.93 -2.46
C LEU A 67 8.51 7.79 -1.47
N LYS A 68 9.35 7.16 -0.65
CA LYS A 68 10.16 7.90 0.31
C LYS A 68 11.25 8.72 -0.39
N ASN A 69 11.93 8.10 -1.34
CA ASN A 69 13.05 8.75 -2.01
C ASN A 69 12.60 9.93 -2.87
N ASN A 70 11.39 9.86 -3.38
CA ASN A 70 10.85 10.94 -4.20
C ASN A 70 10.12 12.00 -3.38
N GLY A 71 10.10 11.85 -2.07
CA GLY A 71 9.56 12.88 -1.19
C GLY A 71 8.07 12.81 -0.96
N PHE A 72 7.39 11.78 -1.44
CA PHE A 72 5.94 11.67 -1.25
C PHE A 72 5.56 11.14 0.11
N ALA A 73 6.39 10.29 0.71
CA ALA A 73 5.97 9.55 1.90
C ALA A 73 7.04 9.52 2.97
N VAL A 74 6.57 9.44 4.21
CA VAL A 74 7.41 9.10 5.35
C VAL A 74 6.91 7.78 5.90
N GLU A 75 7.84 6.98 6.37
CA GLU A 75 7.49 5.69 6.96
C GLU A 75 7.07 5.92 8.40
N LYS A 76 5.86 5.53 8.73
CA LYS A 76 5.34 5.71 10.08
C LYS A 76 5.47 4.45 10.91
N LYS A 77 5.38 3.30 10.26
CA LYS A 77 5.43 2.04 10.97
C LYS A 77 5.81 0.94 10.01
N ILE A 78 6.62 0.02 10.47
CA ILE A 78 6.93 -1.16 9.69
C ILE A 78 6.85 -2.36 10.62
N ARG A 79 6.29 -3.45 10.13
CA ARG A 79 6.11 -4.64 10.92
C ARG A 79 6.34 -5.86 10.05
N THR A 80 7.09 -6.81 10.57
CA THR A 80 7.27 -8.09 9.91
C THR A 80 6.81 -9.18 10.85
N LEU A 81 6.22 -10.21 10.29
CA LEU A 81 5.74 -11.33 11.08
C LEU A 81 5.70 -12.57 10.20
N THR A 82 5.48 -13.70 10.83
CA THR A 82 5.31 -14.96 10.12
C THR A 82 3.85 -15.37 10.25
N VAL A 83 3.26 -15.76 9.14
CA VAL A 83 1.89 -16.25 9.14
C VAL A 83 1.88 -17.63 8.52
N ASP A 84 0.92 -18.43 8.92
CA ASP A 84 0.74 -19.74 8.36
C ASP A 84 -0.23 -19.65 7.18
N VAL A 85 0.19 -20.17 6.05
CA VAL A 85 -0.59 -20.14 4.84
C VAL A 85 -0.87 -21.56 4.38
N ARG A 86 -2.11 -21.82 4.01
CA ARG A 86 -2.53 -23.13 3.57
C ARG A 86 -2.96 -23.04 2.12
N ASN A 87 -2.27 -23.77 1.26
CA ASN A 87 -2.58 -23.75 -0.17
C ASN A 87 -3.75 -24.68 -0.50
N GLU A 88 -3.94 -25.70 0.31
CA GLU A 88 -5.01 -26.67 0.09
C GLU A 88 -5.79 -26.82 1.40
N PRO A 89 -7.08 -27.10 1.32
CA PRO A 89 -7.88 -27.21 2.54
C PRO A 89 -7.34 -28.23 3.52
N GLU A 90 -6.76 -29.31 3.03
CA GLU A 90 -6.24 -30.35 3.90
C GLU A 90 -4.73 -30.31 3.99
N GLY A 91 -4.10 -29.31 3.38
CA GLY A 91 -2.67 -29.22 3.41
C GLY A 91 -2.16 -28.72 4.75
N ARG A 92 -0.87 -28.93 4.97
CA ARG A 92 -0.23 -28.41 6.16
C ARG A 92 -0.03 -26.91 6.01
N PRO A 93 -0.21 -26.15 7.10
CA PRO A 93 0.13 -24.74 7.05
C PRO A 93 1.62 -24.57 6.79
N LEU A 94 1.93 -23.64 5.92
CA LEU A 94 3.32 -23.29 5.62
C LEU A 94 3.60 -21.90 6.15
N PRO A 95 4.68 -21.73 6.91
CA PRO A 95 5.02 -20.39 7.40
C PRO A 95 5.52 -19.52 6.27
N LYS A 96 5.03 -18.32 6.20
CA LYS A 96 5.49 -17.32 5.23
C LYS A 96 5.70 -16.00 5.92
N ALA A 97 6.73 -15.30 5.47
CA ALA A 97 6.98 -13.96 5.98
C ALA A 97 5.94 -13.00 5.45
N LYS A 98 5.56 -12.05 6.28
CA LYS A 98 4.63 -10.99 5.91
C LYS A 98 5.22 -9.66 6.33
N ILE A 99 5.01 -8.63 5.52
CA ILE A 99 5.43 -7.29 5.88
C ILE A 99 4.23 -6.35 5.78
N GLU A 100 4.20 -5.37 6.68
CA GLU A 100 3.21 -4.31 6.68
C GLU A 100 3.95 -3.01 6.91
N ILE A 101 3.78 -2.07 5.99
CA ILE A 101 4.44 -0.76 6.08
C ILE A 101 3.37 0.31 6.00
N LEU A 102 3.33 1.17 7.02
CA LEU A 102 2.43 2.32 7.03
C LEU A 102 3.19 3.55 6.59
N LEU A 103 2.71 4.17 5.53
CA LEU A 103 3.32 5.38 4.98
C LEU A 103 2.33 6.54 5.14
N GLY A 104 2.86 7.71 5.48
CA GLY A 104 2.05 8.92 5.56
C GLY A 104 2.54 9.95 4.59
N LYS A 105 1.69 10.93 4.29
CA LYS A 105 2.05 12.02 3.40
C LYS A 105 3.15 12.87 4.02
N THR A 106 4.05 13.34 3.17
CA THR A 106 4.98 14.39 3.60
C THR A 106 4.28 15.74 3.51
N GLN A 107 4.92 16.76 4.05
CA GLN A 107 4.41 18.12 3.94
C GLN A 107 4.33 18.56 2.50
N ASN A 108 5.19 18.03 1.64
CA ASN A 108 5.25 18.44 0.24
C ASN A 108 4.42 17.57 -0.68
N PHE A 109 3.67 16.62 -0.12
CA PHE A 109 2.96 15.64 -0.94
C PHE A 109 2.04 16.30 -1.97
N ASP A 110 1.23 17.26 -1.52
CA ASP A 110 0.24 17.86 -2.41
C ASP A 110 0.93 18.68 -3.50
N GLU A 111 2.01 19.36 -3.17
CA GLU A 111 2.77 20.11 -4.15
C GLU A 111 3.39 19.19 -5.20
N LEU A 112 3.92 18.07 -4.74
CA LEU A 112 4.54 17.11 -5.66
C LEU A 112 3.50 16.48 -6.57
N MET A 113 2.32 16.19 -6.04
CA MET A 113 1.26 15.63 -6.86
C MET A 113 0.80 16.63 -7.92
N ALA A 114 0.70 17.90 -7.54
CA ALA A 114 0.32 18.94 -8.49
C ALA A 114 1.37 19.10 -9.58
N ALA A 115 2.64 19.05 -9.20
CA ALA A 115 3.73 19.16 -10.18
C ALA A 115 3.71 18.00 -11.16
N GLU A 116 3.41 16.80 -10.67
CA GLU A 116 3.31 15.63 -11.54
C GLU A 116 2.17 15.78 -12.53
N ALA A 117 1.04 16.29 -12.06
CA ALA A 117 -0.12 16.49 -12.94
C ALA A 117 0.21 17.50 -14.04
N GLU A 118 0.89 18.59 -13.68
CA GLU A 118 1.31 19.57 -14.64
C GLU A 118 2.28 18.98 -15.67
N ALA A 119 3.23 18.21 -15.20
CA ALA A 119 4.21 17.62 -16.09
C ALA A 119 3.55 16.66 -17.07
N ARG A 120 2.52 15.96 -16.62
CA ARG A 120 1.79 15.06 -17.50
C ARG A 120 1.04 15.83 -18.58
N GLU A 121 0.42 16.93 -18.21
CA GLU A 121 -0.30 17.75 -19.18
C GLU A 121 0.67 18.31 -20.20
N TYR A 122 1.80 18.79 -19.78
CA TYR A 122 2.82 19.29 -20.69
C TYR A 122 3.30 18.20 -21.63
N GLY A 123 3.57 17.01 -21.06
CA GLY A 123 4.02 15.91 -21.89
C GLY A 123 3.01 15.51 -22.93
N ASP A 124 1.74 15.47 -22.55
CA ASP A 124 0.68 15.13 -23.48
C ASP A 124 0.57 16.19 -24.57
N SER A 125 0.65 17.46 -24.20
CA SER A 125 0.58 18.53 -25.19
C SER A 125 1.72 18.43 -26.19
N GLU A 126 2.91 18.16 -25.71
CA GLU A 126 4.05 18.04 -26.60
C GLU A 126 3.92 16.84 -27.52
N GLN A 127 3.36 15.76 -27.01
CA GLN A 127 3.19 14.60 -27.84
C GLN A 127 2.14 14.81 -28.93
N GLN A 128 1.18 15.67 -28.67
CA GLN A 128 0.13 15.94 -29.63
C GLN A 128 0.57 16.90 -30.72
N SER A 129 1.57 17.66 -30.46
CA SER A 129 2.06 18.61 -31.45
C SER A 129 3.20 18.01 -32.25
#